data_fc2471c390f67ecfa9e09e54f97aeaf2
#
_entry.id   fc2471c390f67ecfa9e09e54f97aeaf2
#
_cell.length_a   1.000
_cell.length_b   1.000
_cell.length_c   1.000
_cell.angle_alpha   90.00
_cell.angle_beta   90.00
_cell.angle_gamma   90.00
#
_symmetry.space_group_name_H-M   'P 1'
#
loop_
_entity.id
_entity.type
_entity.pdbx_description
1 polymer ?
#
loop_
_entity_poly.entity_id
_entity_poly.type
_entity_poly.pdbx_seq_one_letter_code
_entity_poly.pdbx_strand_id
1 'polypeptide(L)'
;AAIEAQNGEDNLLAFHLGISKAMAAHVMMGIVDSVGDIPWSQANNPSEFPNPSVDDDADVYAAAVAMLDEAESYLNAAGGGDDLFYGGNTTNWMKFVNTLRMRAMLTTGDYAGALAQGGIIDTADADMQFNYGTQELQPDTRHPWYQSDYTTSGANIYQSSWLMLSLIHI
;
A
#
# COMPACT_ATOMS: atom_id res chain seq x y z
N ALA A 1 4.20 -11.04 -11.92
CA ALA A 1 4.42 -11.73 -13.22
C ALA A 1 5.65 -11.21 -13.97
N ALA A 2 5.67 -9.92 -14.48
CA ALA A 2 6.80 -9.45 -15.30
C ALA A 2 8.13 -9.35 -14.49
N ILE A 3 8.08 -8.80 -13.29
CA ILE A 3 9.25 -8.68 -12.40
C ILE A 3 9.71 -10.06 -11.92
N GLU A 4 8.79 -10.95 -11.60
CA GLU A 4 9.09 -12.33 -11.20
C GLU A 4 9.84 -13.08 -12.30
N ALA A 5 9.42 -12.92 -13.56
CA ALA A 5 10.09 -13.52 -14.71
C ALA A 5 11.53 -12.98 -14.92
N GLN A 6 11.82 -11.77 -14.46
CA GLN A 6 13.13 -11.13 -14.57
C GLN A 6 14.03 -11.37 -13.35
N ASN A 7 13.49 -11.83 -12.22
CA ASN A 7 14.24 -11.96 -10.96
C ASN A 7 15.38 -12.99 -11.03
N GLY A 8 15.29 -13.97 -11.92
CA GLY A 8 16.33 -15.00 -12.08
C GLY A 8 16.66 -15.78 -10.79
N GLU A 9 17.71 -16.60 -10.84
CA GLU A 9 18.20 -17.36 -9.68
C GLU A 9 18.93 -16.48 -8.65
N ASP A 10 19.45 -15.33 -9.07
CA ASP A 10 20.23 -14.41 -8.23
C ASP A 10 19.40 -13.52 -7.30
N ASN A 11 18.09 -13.59 -7.39
CA ASN A 11 17.14 -12.77 -6.59
C ASN A 11 17.45 -11.26 -6.60
N LEU A 12 18.02 -10.73 -7.68
CA LEU A 12 18.41 -9.32 -7.78
C LEU A 12 17.23 -8.35 -7.64
N LEU A 13 16.03 -8.80 -7.97
CA LEU A 13 14.80 -8.00 -7.88
C LEU A 13 13.95 -8.34 -6.65
N ALA A 14 14.46 -9.15 -5.73
CA ALA A 14 13.71 -9.59 -4.55
C ALA A 14 13.15 -8.40 -3.75
N PHE A 15 13.92 -7.34 -3.57
CA PHE A 15 13.45 -6.13 -2.89
C PHE A 15 12.22 -5.52 -3.57
N HIS A 16 12.27 -5.32 -4.88
CA HIS A 16 11.15 -4.75 -5.64
C HIS A 16 9.95 -5.69 -5.74
N LEU A 17 10.19 -7.01 -5.76
CA LEU A 17 9.12 -8.01 -5.68
C LEU A 17 8.40 -7.93 -4.33
N GLY A 18 9.15 -7.87 -3.22
CA GLY A 18 8.59 -7.71 -1.89
C GLY A 18 7.73 -6.46 -1.77
N ILE A 19 8.26 -5.32 -2.22
CA ILE A 19 7.50 -4.04 -2.24
C ILE A 19 6.25 -4.16 -3.09
N SER A 20 6.34 -4.67 -4.32
CA SER A 20 5.18 -4.76 -5.22
C SER A 20 4.10 -5.69 -4.69
N LYS A 21 4.45 -6.80 -4.03
CA LYS A 21 3.49 -7.68 -3.35
C LYS A 21 2.81 -6.99 -2.18
N ALA A 22 3.57 -6.30 -1.32
CA ALA A 22 3.02 -5.54 -0.19
C ALA A 22 2.06 -4.43 -0.64
N MET A 23 2.44 -3.67 -1.67
CA MET A 23 1.61 -2.61 -2.23
C MET A 23 0.35 -3.16 -2.91
N ALA A 24 0.46 -4.28 -3.64
CA ALA A 24 -0.69 -4.94 -4.26
C ALA A 24 -1.68 -5.42 -3.18
N ALA A 25 -1.20 -6.07 -2.12
CA ALA A 25 -2.05 -6.49 -1.00
C ALA A 25 -2.75 -5.30 -0.33
N HIS A 26 -2.04 -4.19 -0.11
CA HIS A 26 -2.62 -2.97 0.44
C HIS A 26 -3.77 -2.42 -0.40
N VAL A 27 -3.56 -2.33 -1.72
CA VAL A 27 -4.58 -1.84 -2.66
C VAL A 27 -5.77 -2.80 -2.73
N MET A 28 -5.52 -4.12 -2.78
CA MET A 28 -6.60 -5.13 -2.80
C MET A 28 -7.51 -5.01 -1.60
N MET A 29 -6.94 -5.00 -0.39
CA MET A 29 -7.72 -4.83 0.84
C MET A 29 -8.52 -3.51 0.83
N GLY A 30 -7.92 -2.41 0.37
CA GLY A 30 -8.59 -1.13 0.28
C GLY A 30 -9.75 -1.11 -0.70
N ILE A 31 -9.66 -1.83 -1.83
CA ILE A 31 -10.75 -1.95 -2.80
C ILE A 31 -11.88 -2.79 -2.20
N VAL A 32 -11.57 -3.94 -1.63
CA VAL A 32 -12.56 -4.82 -0.98
C VAL A 32 -13.28 -4.09 0.16
N ASP A 33 -12.54 -3.37 1.03
CA ASP A 33 -13.13 -2.55 2.10
C ASP A 33 -14.12 -1.49 1.58
N SER A 34 -13.95 -1.06 0.33
CA SER A 34 -14.77 0.00 -0.26
C SER A 34 -15.98 -0.51 -1.03
N VAL A 35 -15.88 -1.65 -1.71
CA VAL A 35 -16.89 -2.12 -2.66
C VAL A 35 -17.34 -3.56 -2.46
N GLY A 36 -16.71 -4.33 -1.55
CA GLY A 36 -16.99 -5.76 -1.34
C GLY A 36 -16.37 -6.63 -2.43
N ASP A 37 -17.14 -7.56 -2.96
CA ASP A 37 -16.72 -8.51 -3.99
C ASP A 37 -16.15 -7.82 -5.23
N ILE A 38 -15.01 -8.30 -5.71
CA ILE A 38 -14.31 -7.74 -6.88
C ILE A 38 -13.81 -8.83 -7.83
N PRO A 39 -13.67 -8.56 -9.13
CA PRO A 39 -12.94 -9.44 -10.03
C PRO A 39 -11.45 -9.41 -9.68
N TRP A 40 -10.92 -10.54 -9.23
CA TRP A 40 -9.50 -10.68 -8.87
C TRP A 40 -8.83 -11.83 -9.61
N SER A 41 -9.32 -13.05 -9.44
CA SER A 41 -8.66 -14.25 -9.97
C SER A 41 -8.52 -14.27 -11.49
N GLN A 42 -9.46 -13.67 -12.19
CA GLN A 42 -9.50 -13.54 -13.65
C GLN A 42 -9.12 -12.14 -14.15
N ALA A 43 -8.88 -11.20 -13.22
CA ALA A 43 -8.48 -9.84 -13.58
C ALA A 43 -7.09 -9.84 -14.24
N ASN A 44 -6.82 -8.83 -15.06
CA ASN A 44 -5.54 -8.67 -15.77
C ASN A 44 -5.20 -9.75 -16.81
N ASN A 45 -6.15 -10.60 -17.18
CA ASN A 45 -6.02 -11.55 -18.28
C ASN A 45 -7.17 -11.42 -19.27
N PRO A 46 -7.31 -10.28 -19.97
CA PRO A 46 -8.44 -10.02 -20.85
C PRO A 46 -8.48 -10.93 -22.10
N SER A 47 -7.36 -11.56 -22.44
CA SER A 47 -7.30 -12.50 -23.56
C SER A 47 -8.06 -13.80 -23.28
N GLU A 48 -8.03 -14.28 -22.06
CA GLU A 48 -8.71 -15.48 -21.62
C GLU A 48 -10.07 -15.15 -20.97
N PHE A 49 -10.11 -14.10 -20.19
CA PHE A 49 -11.29 -13.67 -19.44
C PHE A 49 -11.70 -12.22 -19.85
N PRO A 50 -12.32 -12.03 -21.03
CA PRO A 50 -12.76 -10.70 -21.46
C PRO A 50 -13.86 -10.11 -20.56
N ASN A 51 -14.60 -10.97 -19.84
CA ASN A 51 -15.58 -10.59 -18.83
C ASN A 51 -15.29 -11.41 -17.55
N PRO A 52 -14.36 -10.94 -16.70
CA PRO A 52 -13.97 -11.69 -15.51
C PRO A 52 -15.14 -11.83 -14.54
N SER A 53 -15.24 -12.98 -13.88
CA SER A 53 -16.18 -13.18 -12.78
C SER A 53 -15.74 -12.41 -11.54
N VAL A 54 -16.72 -12.11 -10.70
CA VAL A 54 -16.50 -11.51 -9.38
C VAL A 54 -16.10 -12.63 -8.41
N ASP A 55 -15.08 -12.38 -7.61
CA ASP A 55 -14.63 -13.24 -6.51
C ASP A 55 -15.20 -12.73 -5.19
N ASP A 56 -15.43 -13.63 -4.26
CA ASP A 56 -15.89 -13.34 -2.90
C ASP A 56 -14.86 -12.48 -2.14
N ASP A 57 -15.30 -11.51 -1.39
CA ASP A 57 -14.46 -10.57 -0.66
C ASP A 57 -13.50 -11.27 0.32
N ALA A 58 -13.96 -12.33 0.99
CA ALA A 58 -13.13 -13.13 1.91
C ALA A 58 -12.00 -13.87 1.16
N ASP A 59 -12.25 -14.37 -0.04
CA ASP A 59 -11.24 -15.02 -0.87
C ASP A 59 -10.19 -14.02 -1.35
N VAL A 60 -10.60 -12.82 -1.73
CA VAL A 60 -9.69 -11.73 -2.12
C VAL A 60 -8.85 -11.27 -0.92
N TYR A 61 -9.44 -11.17 0.28
CA TYR A 61 -8.69 -10.88 1.50
C TYR A 61 -7.65 -11.95 1.83
N ALA A 62 -8.02 -13.23 1.71
CA ALA A 62 -7.08 -14.34 1.89
C ALA A 62 -5.92 -14.29 0.88
N ALA A 63 -6.21 -13.95 -0.38
CA ALA A 63 -5.18 -13.76 -1.40
C ALA A 63 -4.26 -12.56 -1.07
N ALA A 64 -4.80 -11.46 -0.54
CA ALA A 64 -4.00 -10.32 -0.10
C ALA A 64 -3.06 -10.68 1.06
N VAL A 65 -3.54 -11.45 2.05
CA VAL A 65 -2.71 -11.94 3.16
C VAL A 65 -1.59 -12.86 2.64
N ALA A 66 -1.90 -13.78 1.72
CA ALA A 66 -0.88 -14.62 1.09
C ALA A 66 0.19 -13.79 0.34
N MET A 67 -0.19 -12.69 -0.30
CA MET A 67 0.78 -11.75 -0.89
C MET A 67 1.68 -11.09 0.14
N LEU A 68 1.19 -10.82 1.36
CA LEU A 68 2.03 -10.30 2.43
C LEU A 68 3.06 -11.33 2.90
N ASP A 69 2.73 -12.63 2.89
CA ASP A 69 3.68 -13.70 3.22
C ASP A 69 4.77 -13.83 2.14
N GLU A 70 4.38 -13.70 0.87
CA GLU A 70 5.35 -13.63 -0.23
C GLU A 70 6.23 -12.38 -0.13
N ALA A 71 5.65 -11.21 0.19
CA ALA A 71 6.38 -9.96 0.38
C ALA A 71 7.44 -10.10 1.47
N GLU A 72 7.08 -10.67 2.62
CA GLU A 72 8.02 -10.95 3.71
C GLU A 72 9.17 -11.85 3.26
N SER A 73 8.86 -12.93 2.55
CA SER A 73 9.88 -13.86 2.04
C SER A 73 10.90 -13.16 1.14
N TYR A 74 10.41 -12.33 0.20
CA TYR A 74 11.28 -11.57 -0.68
C TYR A 74 12.09 -10.48 0.05
N LEU A 75 11.48 -9.74 0.98
CA LEU A 75 12.16 -8.70 1.75
C LEU A 75 13.23 -9.27 2.68
N ASN A 76 13.01 -10.44 3.27
CA ASN A 76 14.01 -11.13 4.09
C ASN A 76 15.21 -11.61 3.28
N ALA A 77 15.03 -11.94 2.01
CA ALA A 77 16.10 -12.35 1.10
C ALA A 77 16.84 -11.16 0.48
N ALA A 78 16.30 -9.94 0.59
CA ALA A 78 16.79 -8.76 -0.09
C ALA A 78 17.81 -7.98 0.75
N GLY A 79 18.79 -7.39 0.10
CA GLY A 79 19.77 -6.47 0.69
C GLY A 79 19.36 -4.99 0.70
N GLY A 80 18.09 -4.68 0.33
CA GLY A 80 17.63 -3.33 0.10
C GLY A 80 17.75 -2.92 -1.37
N GLY A 81 17.27 -1.74 -1.71
CA GLY A 81 17.28 -1.21 -3.07
C GLY A 81 16.69 0.19 -3.12
N ASP A 82 16.59 0.76 -4.31
CA ASP A 82 15.99 2.08 -4.48
C ASP A 82 14.47 2.01 -4.35
N ASP A 83 13.90 2.85 -3.49
CA ASP A 83 12.46 3.05 -3.39
C ASP A 83 12.11 4.50 -3.02
N LEU A 84 10.85 4.87 -3.29
CA LEU A 84 10.36 6.24 -3.13
C LEU A 84 9.81 6.54 -1.73
N PHE A 85 9.72 5.53 -0.84
CA PHE A 85 9.07 5.66 0.46
C PHE A 85 10.06 5.60 1.63
N TYR A 86 10.90 4.56 1.65
CA TYR A 86 11.82 4.28 2.75
C TYR A 86 13.31 4.32 2.37
N GLY A 87 13.63 4.70 1.11
CA GLY A 87 15.01 4.81 0.65
C GLY A 87 15.80 3.50 0.76
N GLY A 88 15.17 2.36 0.52
CA GLY A 88 15.79 1.05 0.56
C GLY A 88 15.78 0.35 1.92
N ASN A 89 15.10 0.90 2.92
CA ASN A 89 15.07 0.33 4.27
C ASN A 89 14.10 -0.86 4.36
N THR A 90 14.63 -2.08 4.29
CA THR A 90 13.85 -3.33 4.40
C THR A 90 13.15 -3.47 5.74
N THR A 91 13.73 -2.97 6.84
CA THR A 91 13.11 -3.04 8.17
C THR A 91 11.82 -2.25 8.23
N ASN A 92 11.77 -1.06 7.64
CA ASN A 92 10.55 -0.27 7.59
C ASN A 92 9.51 -0.90 6.65
N TRP A 93 9.93 -1.50 5.53
CA TRP A 93 9.04 -2.28 4.68
C TRP A 93 8.44 -3.49 5.42
N MET A 94 9.23 -4.18 6.25
CA MET A 94 8.73 -5.27 7.10
C MET A 94 7.71 -4.77 8.14
N LYS A 95 7.94 -3.61 8.75
CA LYS A 95 6.97 -2.97 9.64
C LYS A 95 5.66 -2.64 8.90
N PHE A 96 5.75 -2.16 7.67
CA PHE A 96 4.58 -1.92 6.83
C PHE A 96 3.80 -3.20 6.55
N VAL A 97 4.46 -4.29 6.13
CA VAL A 97 3.84 -5.60 5.91
C VAL A 97 3.12 -6.09 7.17
N ASN A 98 3.77 -6.04 8.33
CA ASN A 98 3.19 -6.46 9.60
C ASN A 98 2.00 -5.60 10.04
N THR A 99 2.05 -4.31 9.75
CA THR A 99 0.92 -3.39 9.99
C THR A 99 -0.28 -3.75 9.12
N LEU A 100 -0.06 -4.10 7.85
CA LEU A 100 -1.12 -4.57 6.96
C LEU A 100 -1.72 -5.91 7.42
N ARG A 101 -0.90 -6.85 7.93
CA ARG A 101 -1.38 -8.09 8.53
C ARG A 101 -2.26 -7.82 9.74
N MET A 102 -1.81 -6.96 10.66
CA MET A 102 -2.61 -6.57 11.82
C MET A 102 -3.95 -5.96 11.38
N ARG A 103 -3.95 -5.08 10.38
CA ARG A 103 -5.18 -4.52 9.81
C ARG A 103 -6.09 -5.61 9.26
N ALA A 104 -5.56 -6.56 8.48
CA ALA A 104 -6.34 -7.67 7.95
C ALA A 104 -6.98 -8.51 9.07
N MET A 105 -6.22 -8.84 10.12
CA MET A 105 -6.72 -9.58 11.30
C MET A 105 -7.84 -8.81 12.01
N LEU A 106 -7.71 -7.49 12.18
CA LEU A 106 -8.75 -6.65 12.77
C LEU A 106 -10.04 -6.66 11.92
N THR A 107 -9.92 -6.55 10.61
CA THR A 107 -11.06 -6.53 9.67
C THR A 107 -11.77 -7.90 9.66
N THR A 108 -11.03 -8.99 9.72
CA THR A 108 -11.59 -10.35 9.73
C THR A 108 -12.02 -10.86 11.11
N GLY A 109 -11.82 -10.05 12.17
CA GLY A 109 -12.26 -10.38 13.53
C GLY A 109 -11.28 -11.23 14.34
N ASP A 110 -10.07 -11.47 13.86
CA ASP A 110 -8.99 -12.12 14.63
C ASP A 110 -8.29 -11.10 15.55
N TYR A 111 -8.98 -10.67 16.57
CA TYR A 111 -8.46 -9.70 17.54
C TYR A 111 -7.28 -10.26 18.36
N ALA A 112 -7.25 -11.56 18.61
CA ALA A 112 -6.16 -12.19 19.35
C ALA A 112 -4.87 -12.20 18.52
N GLY A 113 -4.95 -12.55 17.24
CA GLY A 113 -3.84 -12.46 16.31
C GLY A 113 -3.35 -11.03 16.15
N ALA A 114 -4.26 -10.08 16.00
CA ALA A 114 -3.91 -8.66 15.85
C ALA A 114 -3.16 -8.11 17.07
N LEU A 115 -3.57 -8.48 18.29
CA LEU A 115 -2.88 -8.09 19.53
C LEU A 115 -1.50 -8.75 19.69
N ALA A 116 -1.32 -9.94 19.12
CA ALA A 116 -0.06 -10.66 19.15
C ALA A 116 0.93 -10.21 18.06
N GLN A 117 0.44 -9.49 17.02
CA GLN A 117 1.26 -9.05 15.91
C GLN A 117 2.30 -8.03 16.37
N GLY A 118 3.57 -8.40 16.25
CA GLY A 118 4.71 -7.53 16.55
C GLY A 118 5.33 -6.93 15.30
N GLY A 119 6.33 -6.04 15.50
CA GLY A 119 7.09 -5.43 14.40
C GLY A 119 6.27 -4.54 13.49
N ILE A 120 5.25 -3.88 14.01
CA ILE A 120 4.39 -2.94 13.29
C ILE A 120 5.01 -1.54 13.23
N ILE A 121 4.42 -0.65 12.45
CA ILE A 121 4.75 0.79 12.48
C ILE A 121 4.34 1.33 13.86
N ASP A 122 5.30 1.80 14.61
CA ASP A 122 5.17 2.25 16.01
C ASP A 122 5.73 3.66 16.24
N THR A 123 6.35 4.24 15.22
CA THR A 123 6.95 5.59 15.26
C THR A 123 6.69 6.32 13.96
N ALA A 124 6.61 7.65 14.00
CA ALA A 124 6.42 8.47 12.82
C ALA A 124 7.53 8.31 11.75
N ASP A 125 8.74 7.97 12.17
CA ASP A 125 9.87 7.74 11.25
C ASP A 125 9.69 6.45 10.42
N ALA A 126 8.82 5.55 10.85
CA ALA A 126 8.48 4.33 10.14
C ALA A 126 7.19 4.45 9.29
N ASP A 127 6.53 5.60 9.31
CA ASP A 127 5.35 5.84 8.48
C ASP A 127 5.70 5.73 7.00
N MET A 128 4.85 5.04 6.24
CA MET A 128 4.99 4.98 4.80
C MET A 128 4.51 6.28 4.18
N GLN A 129 5.43 7.13 3.78
CA GLN A 129 5.15 8.44 3.19
C GLN A 129 5.86 8.63 1.86
N PHE A 130 5.14 9.15 0.89
CA PHE A 130 5.74 9.70 -0.31
C PHE A 130 5.94 11.20 -0.12
N ASN A 131 7.19 11.64 -0.09
CA ASN A 131 7.52 13.04 0.12
C ASN A 131 7.49 13.80 -1.22
N TYR A 132 6.48 14.63 -1.37
CA TYR A 132 6.39 15.55 -2.50
C TYR A 132 7.39 16.70 -2.34
N GLY A 133 7.85 17.24 -3.47
CA GLY A 133 8.69 18.43 -3.48
C GLY A 133 7.90 19.72 -3.37
N THR A 134 8.61 20.82 -3.51
CA THR A 134 8.04 22.18 -3.46
C THR A 134 8.22 22.96 -4.77
N GLN A 135 8.80 22.31 -5.80
CA GLN A 135 9.09 22.95 -7.07
C GLN A 135 7.80 23.17 -7.86
N GLU A 136 7.54 24.40 -8.25
CA GLU A 136 6.37 24.82 -9.00
C GLU A 136 6.58 24.77 -10.53
N LEU A 137 7.81 25.02 -10.97
CA LEU A 137 8.16 24.97 -12.39
C LEU A 137 8.42 23.54 -12.85
N GLN A 138 8.28 23.29 -14.16
CA GLN A 138 8.42 21.97 -14.75
C GLN A 138 9.82 21.34 -14.53
N PRO A 139 9.89 20.08 -14.07
CA PRO A 139 8.79 19.23 -13.63
C PRO A 139 8.23 19.70 -12.27
N ASP A 140 6.90 19.90 -12.21
CA ASP A 140 6.23 20.22 -10.96
C ASP A 140 6.28 19.02 -10.00
N THR A 141 6.84 19.21 -8.81
CA THR A 141 7.05 18.15 -7.82
C THR A 141 6.08 18.22 -6.64
N ARG A 142 5.19 19.20 -6.61
CA ARG A 142 4.21 19.37 -5.54
C ARG A 142 3.13 18.31 -5.59
N HIS A 143 2.45 18.09 -4.47
CA HIS A 143 1.29 17.21 -4.42
C HIS A 143 0.22 17.65 -5.42
N PRO A 144 -0.36 16.75 -6.25
CA PRO A 144 -1.32 17.12 -7.30
C PRO A 144 -2.51 17.93 -6.80
N TRP A 145 -3.05 17.60 -5.63
CA TRP A 145 -4.14 18.39 -5.04
C TRP A 145 -3.68 19.77 -4.59
N TYR A 146 -2.44 19.89 -4.12
CA TYR A 146 -1.90 21.22 -3.80
C TYR A 146 -1.76 22.08 -5.06
N GLN A 147 -1.34 21.49 -6.19
CA GLN A 147 -1.25 22.20 -7.48
C GLN A 147 -2.61 22.73 -7.93
N SER A 148 -3.68 21.90 -7.82
CA SER A 148 -5.03 22.27 -8.27
C SER A 148 -5.72 23.26 -7.33
N ASP A 149 -5.50 23.10 -6.02
CA ASP A 149 -6.29 23.77 -4.99
C ASP A 149 -5.61 25.02 -4.45
N TYR A 150 -4.27 25.08 -4.51
CA TYR A 150 -3.47 26.23 -4.06
C TYR A 150 -2.71 26.84 -5.24
N THR A 151 -3.44 27.59 -6.05
CA THR A 151 -2.87 28.35 -7.18
C THR A 151 -2.28 29.66 -6.70
N THR A 152 -1.58 30.38 -7.60
CA THR A 152 -1.09 31.75 -7.35
C THR A 152 -2.21 32.73 -6.98
N SER A 153 -3.47 32.40 -7.29
CA SER A 153 -4.67 33.19 -6.96
C SER A 153 -5.23 32.85 -5.56
N GLY A 154 -4.62 31.93 -4.83
CA GLY A 154 -5.05 31.50 -3.50
C GLY A 154 -5.66 30.09 -3.50
N ALA A 155 -6.17 29.67 -2.34
CA ALA A 155 -6.77 28.36 -2.16
C ALA A 155 -8.19 28.31 -2.74
N ASN A 156 -8.49 27.26 -3.52
CA ASN A 156 -9.83 26.99 -4.06
C ASN A 156 -10.67 26.12 -3.12
N ILE A 157 -10.01 25.31 -2.28
CA ILE A 157 -10.65 24.41 -1.32
C ILE A 157 -10.20 24.77 0.09
N TYR A 158 -11.17 24.84 1.00
CA TYR A 158 -10.95 25.11 2.41
C TYR A 158 -11.50 23.95 3.25
N GLN A 159 -10.83 23.63 4.33
CA GLN A 159 -11.37 22.68 5.28
C GLN A 159 -12.66 23.22 5.91
N SER A 160 -13.63 22.31 6.09
CA SER A 160 -14.89 22.66 6.75
C SER A 160 -14.63 23.19 8.16
N SER A 161 -15.28 24.28 8.52
CA SER A 161 -15.23 24.80 9.89
C SER A 161 -15.74 23.78 10.93
N TRP A 162 -16.67 22.92 10.55
CA TRP A 162 -17.14 21.80 11.39
C TRP A 162 -16.05 20.78 11.67
N LEU A 163 -15.26 20.42 10.66
CA LEU A 163 -14.12 19.51 10.85
C LEU A 163 -13.10 20.13 11.79
N MET A 164 -12.76 21.40 11.58
CA MET A 164 -11.80 22.11 12.42
C MET A 164 -12.28 22.23 13.87
N LEU A 165 -13.57 22.50 14.08
CA LEU A 165 -14.18 22.54 15.42
C LEU A 165 -14.18 21.17 16.09
N SER A 166 -14.44 20.08 15.34
CA SER A 166 -14.38 18.71 15.88
C SER A 166 -12.99 18.31 16.34
N LEU A 167 -11.95 18.75 15.62
CA LEU A 167 -10.54 18.47 15.98
C LEU A 167 -10.08 19.21 17.24
N ILE A 168 -10.67 20.38 17.55
CA ILE A 168 -10.37 21.13 18.78
C ILE A 168 -10.83 20.37 20.03
N HIS A 169 -11.85 19.51 19.89
CA HIS A 169 -12.41 18.73 21.02
C HIS A 169 -11.81 17.34 21.20
N ILE A 170 -10.86 16.95 20.36
CA ILE A 170 -10.10 15.71 20.49
C ILE A 170 -8.82 15.97 21.28
#